data_440fe506e0614a8386d6d2c9527e5297
#
_entry.id   440fe506e0614a8386d6d2c9527e5297
#
_cell.length_a   1.000
_cell.length_b   1.000
_cell.length_c   1.000
_cell.angle_alpha   90.00
_cell.angle_beta   90.00
_cell.angle_gamma   90.00
#
_symmetry.space_group_name_H-M   'P 1'
#
loop_
_entity.id
_entity.type
_entity.pdbx_description
1 polymer ?
#
loop_
_entity_poly.entity_id
_entity_poly.type
_entity_poly.pdbx_seq_one_letter_code
_entity_poly.pdbx_strand_id
1 'polypeptide(L)'
;PATRTVAASSPPRTTPAFPPFPPPTRLLSNFGQGVPGVNTGRQIGIIEGTTIVNALDQASLLVGSKAWTTTDHTALMKWAAEFLDWYLTSPFGVTEGNAGNNHGTHYDVQVMRLALMLDRQDVARQVAETAKQKRIAAQIEPDGRQPKELARATSFSYSTMNLRGMTTLANLAEKVGVDLWQYETTDGRSIRKAIDF
;
A
#
# COMPACT_ATOMS: atom_id res chain seq x y z
N PRO A 1 52.55 40.16 -11.01
CA PRO A 1 51.26 39.85 -10.45
C PRO A 1 50.44 39.10 -11.48
N ALA A 2 50.20 37.82 -11.20
CA ALA A 2 49.43 36.96 -12.09
C ALA A 2 47.94 37.12 -11.78
N THR A 3 47.16 37.54 -12.74
CA THR A 3 45.72 37.68 -12.65
C THR A 3 45.09 36.29 -12.72
N ARG A 4 44.47 35.87 -11.63
CA ARG A 4 43.77 34.58 -11.51
C ARG A 4 42.42 34.72 -12.21
N THR A 5 42.27 34.10 -13.38
CA THR A 5 41.02 34.03 -14.09
C THR A 5 40.05 33.11 -13.30
N VAL A 6 38.96 33.68 -12.81
CA VAL A 6 37.89 32.93 -12.17
C VAL A 6 37.15 32.15 -13.25
N ALA A 7 37.16 30.84 -13.17
CA ALA A 7 36.41 29.97 -14.09
C ALA A 7 34.93 30.26 -13.99
N ALA A 8 34.27 30.45 -15.13
CA ALA A 8 32.84 30.64 -15.24
C ALA A 8 32.09 29.44 -14.64
N SER A 9 31.17 29.71 -13.74
CA SER A 9 30.27 28.71 -13.18
C SER A 9 29.45 28.08 -14.28
N SER A 10 29.44 26.76 -14.35
CA SER A 10 28.57 25.99 -15.28
C SER A 10 27.11 26.40 -15.07
N PRO A 11 26.34 26.54 -16.17
CA PRO A 11 24.92 26.87 -16.07
C PRO A 11 24.19 25.80 -15.22
N PRO A 12 23.15 26.20 -14.49
CA PRO A 12 22.37 25.24 -13.70
C PRO A 12 21.82 24.16 -14.64
N ARG A 13 22.05 22.89 -14.30
CA ARG A 13 21.42 21.77 -14.99
C ARG A 13 19.91 21.95 -14.84
N THR A 14 19.21 22.22 -15.93
CA THR A 14 17.78 22.07 -15.98
C THR A 14 17.51 20.57 -15.86
N THR A 15 17.12 20.12 -14.68
CA THR A 15 16.62 18.77 -14.48
C THR A 15 15.42 18.62 -15.42
N PRO A 16 15.37 17.64 -16.33
CA PRO A 16 14.18 17.43 -17.13
C PRO A 16 13.00 17.21 -16.18
N ALA A 17 11.93 17.96 -16.38
CA ALA A 17 10.70 17.72 -15.69
C ALA A 17 10.36 16.22 -15.80
N PHE A 18 10.06 15.56 -14.68
CA PHE A 18 9.61 14.18 -14.72
C PHE A 18 8.47 14.08 -15.75
N PRO A 19 8.48 13.06 -16.60
CA PRO A 19 7.35 12.85 -17.49
C PRO A 19 6.07 12.75 -16.64
N PRO A 20 4.93 13.29 -17.12
CA PRO A 20 3.70 13.22 -16.35
C PRO A 20 3.43 11.76 -15.99
N PHE A 21 3.08 11.53 -14.72
CA PHE A 21 2.71 10.20 -14.24
C PHE A 21 1.64 9.63 -15.18
N PRO A 22 1.81 8.41 -15.69
CA PRO A 22 0.77 7.79 -16.52
C PRO A 22 -0.49 7.62 -15.68
N PRO A 23 -1.69 7.70 -16.27
CA PRO A 23 -2.93 7.49 -15.53
C PRO A 23 -2.90 6.14 -14.81
N PRO A 24 -3.41 6.04 -13.57
CA PRO A 24 -3.40 4.83 -12.76
C PRO A 24 -3.93 3.60 -13.47
N THR A 25 -4.99 3.76 -14.26
CA THR A 25 -5.61 2.69 -15.05
C THR A 25 -4.66 2.04 -16.05
N ARG A 26 -3.69 2.77 -16.59
CA ARG A 26 -2.72 2.25 -17.57
C ARG A 26 -1.60 1.44 -16.89
N LEU A 27 -1.20 1.83 -15.69
CA LEU A 27 -0.25 1.07 -14.87
C LEU A 27 -0.88 -0.23 -14.38
N LEU A 28 -2.14 -0.20 -13.98
CA LEU A 28 -2.83 -1.32 -13.37
C LEU A 28 -3.24 -2.41 -14.35
N SER A 29 -3.44 -2.10 -15.63
CA SER A 29 -3.57 -3.14 -16.65
C SER A 29 -2.30 -4.01 -16.75
N ASN A 30 -1.13 -3.46 -16.42
CA ASN A 30 0.12 -4.20 -16.36
C ASN A 30 0.37 -4.82 -14.97
N PHE A 31 -0.01 -4.14 -13.86
CA PHE A 31 0.14 -4.62 -12.48
C PHE A 31 -0.88 -5.70 -12.09
N GLY A 32 -2.06 -5.70 -12.71
CA GLY A 32 -3.01 -6.80 -12.58
C GLY A 32 -2.60 -8.07 -13.31
N GLN A 33 -1.31 -8.30 -13.57
CA GLN A 33 -0.80 -9.40 -14.40
C GLN A 33 -1.38 -9.37 -15.82
N GLY A 34 -1.65 -8.18 -16.32
CA GLY A 34 -2.06 -7.95 -17.70
C GLY A 34 -0.91 -8.21 -18.66
N VAL A 35 -1.17 -8.95 -19.73
CA VAL A 35 -0.23 -9.18 -20.82
C VAL A 35 -0.80 -8.51 -22.06
N PRO A 36 -0.17 -7.46 -22.59
CA PRO A 36 -0.66 -6.76 -23.78
C PRO A 36 -0.95 -7.73 -24.92
N GLY A 37 -2.14 -7.64 -25.52
CA GLY A 37 -2.59 -8.53 -26.59
C GLY A 37 -3.06 -9.91 -26.15
N VAL A 38 -2.92 -10.27 -24.87
CA VAL A 38 -3.32 -11.58 -24.33
C VAL A 38 -4.46 -11.45 -23.32
N ASN A 39 -4.33 -10.58 -22.33
CA ASN A 39 -5.35 -10.36 -21.31
C ASN A 39 -5.25 -8.95 -20.68
N THR A 40 -6.32 -8.53 -19.99
CA THR A 40 -6.41 -7.22 -19.33
C THR A 40 -5.95 -7.23 -17.88
N GLY A 41 -5.39 -8.33 -17.37
CA GLY A 41 -4.97 -8.49 -16.00
C GLY A 41 -6.01 -9.20 -15.13
N ARG A 42 -5.69 -9.34 -13.85
CA ARG A 42 -6.53 -9.99 -12.83
C ARG A 42 -6.48 -9.18 -11.52
N GLN A 43 -7.54 -9.28 -10.72
CA GLN A 43 -7.59 -8.65 -9.41
C GLN A 43 -6.42 -9.03 -8.49
N ILE A 44 -5.97 -10.28 -8.53
CA ILE A 44 -4.86 -10.78 -7.69
C ILE A 44 -3.52 -10.07 -7.94
N GLY A 45 -3.36 -9.40 -9.07
CA GLY A 45 -2.16 -8.60 -9.36
C GLY A 45 -2.09 -7.30 -8.55
N ILE A 46 -3.17 -6.88 -7.91
CA ILE A 46 -3.21 -5.70 -7.03
C ILE A 46 -2.21 -5.83 -5.87
N ILE A 47 -1.92 -7.04 -5.40
CA ILE A 47 -0.94 -7.25 -4.32
C ILE A 47 0.46 -6.71 -4.68
N GLU A 48 0.82 -6.69 -5.96
CA GLU A 48 2.11 -6.15 -6.45
C GLU A 48 2.17 -4.61 -6.30
N GLY A 49 1.02 -3.95 -6.21
CA GLY A 49 0.90 -2.52 -5.93
C GLY A 49 1.53 -2.10 -4.60
N THR A 50 1.79 -3.04 -3.70
CA THR A 50 2.55 -2.79 -2.46
C THR A 50 3.88 -2.10 -2.72
N THR A 51 4.58 -2.44 -3.81
CA THR A 51 5.85 -1.81 -4.20
C THR A 51 5.66 -0.33 -4.55
N ILE A 52 4.58 -0.01 -5.28
CA ILE A 52 4.27 1.37 -5.66
C ILE A 52 3.91 2.18 -4.41
N VAL A 53 3.03 1.66 -3.58
CA VAL A 53 2.60 2.35 -2.36
C VAL A 53 3.77 2.59 -1.41
N ASN A 54 4.70 1.63 -1.29
CA ASN A 54 5.94 1.83 -0.55
C ASN A 54 6.80 2.95 -1.15
N ALA A 55 6.91 3.03 -2.48
CA ALA A 55 7.64 4.10 -3.14
C ALA A 55 6.99 5.48 -2.91
N LEU A 56 5.66 5.54 -2.91
CA LEU A 56 4.91 6.76 -2.59
C LEU A 56 5.17 7.23 -1.14
N ASP A 57 5.16 6.31 -0.18
CA ASP A 57 5.51 6.63 1.21
C ASP A 57 6.93 7.22 1.31
N GLN A 58 7.90 6.63 0.59
CA GLN A 58 9.27 7.13 0.56
C GLN A 58 9.38 8.52 -0.10
N ALA A 59 8.53 8.84 -1.07
CA ALA A 59 8.52 10.14 -1.73
C ALA A 59 8.21 11.29 -0.75
N SER A 60 7.54 11.01 0.37
CA SER A 60 7.32 12.00 1.44
C SER A 60 8.63 12.54 2.03
N LEU A 61 9.71 11.75 2.02
CA LEU A 61 11.03 12.16 2.49
C LEU A 61 11.70 13.21 1.59
N LEU A 62 11.21 13.39 0.36
CA LEU A 62 11.72 14.38 -0.58
C LEU A 62 11.14 15.78 -0.34
N VAL A 63 10.09 15.89 0.46
CA VAL A 63 9.46 17.18 0.78
C VAL A 63 10.46 18.09 1.47
N GLY A 64 10.60 19.33 0.95
CA GLY A 64 11.59 20.27 1.42
C GLY A 64 12.97 20.18 0.74
N SER A 65 13.21 19.16 -0.08
CA SER A 65 14.38 19.04 -0.93
C SER A 65 14.32 20.06 -2.08
N LYS A 66 15.47 20.64 -2.46
CA LYS A 66 15.56 21.57 -3.62
C LYS A 66 15.21 20.89 -4.96
N ALA A 67 15.35 19.56 -5.03
CA ALA A 67 15.07 18.78 -6.21
C ALA A 67 13.58 18.36 -6.32
N TRP A 68 12.79 18.55 -5.26
CA TRP A 68 11.36 18.20 -5.19
C TRP A 68 10.53 19.48 -5.13
N THR A 69 9.95 19.84 -6.26
CA THR A 69 9.17 21.07 -6.38
C THR A 69 7.75 20.90 -5.86
N THR A 70 7.07 22.00 -5.55
CA THR A 70 5.63 21.99 -5.22
C THR A 70 4.80 21.41 -6.36
N THR A 71 5.21 21.65 -7.62
CA THR A 71 4.54 21.09 -8.80
C THR A 71 4.64 19.57 -8.82
N ASP A 72 5.83 19.00 -8.55
CA ASP A 72 6.04 17.55 -8.48
C ASP A 72 5.20 16.93 -7.37
N HIS A 73 5.19 17.56 -6.19
CA HIS A 73 4.39 17.12 -5.06
C HIS A 73 2.90 17.12 -5.38
N THR A 74 2.37 18.20 -5.93
CA THR A 74 0.96 18.32 -6.31
C THR A 74 0.56 17.27 -7.35
N ALA A 75 1.42 17.03 -8.34
CA ALA A 75 1.18 16.02 -9.36
C ALA A 75 1.14 14.60 -8.77
N LEU A 76 2.07 14.29 -7.82
CA LEU A 76 2.10 13.01 -7.13
C LEU A 76 0.84 12.80 -6.28
N MET A 77 0.45 13.80 -5.49
CA MET A 77 -0.74 13.71 -4.63
C MET A 77 -2.02 13.52 -5.44
N LYS A 78 -2.13 14.23 -6.58
CA LYS A 78 -3.26 14.03 -7.50
C LYS A 78 -3.29 12.60 -8.04
N TRP A 79 -2.15 12.09 -8.50
CA TRP A 79 -2.05 10.72 -9.00
C TRP A 79 -2.39 9.69 -7.92
N ALA A 80 -1.89 9.88 -6.68
CA ALA A 80 -2.19 9.01 -5.56
C ALA A 80 -3.69 9.01 -5.20
N ALA A 81 -4.36 10.16 -5.31
CA ALA A 81 -5.81 10.27 -5.10
C ALA A 81 -6.59 9.48 -6.16
N GLU A 82 -6.25 9.63 -7.43
CA GLU A 82 -6.86 8.86 -8.53
C GLU A 82 -6.59 7.35 -8.36
N PHE A 83 -5.41 6.99 -7.85
CA PHE A 83 -5.05 5.60 -7.56
C PHE A 83 -5.86 5.02 -6.41
N LEU A 84 -6.03 5.76 -5.31
CA LEU A 84 -6.91 5.35 -4.20
C LEU A 84 -8.35 5.19 -4.67
N ASP A 85 -8.89 6.14 -5.42
CA ASP A 85 -10.26 6.05 -5.94
C ASP A 85 -10.44 4.80 -6.82
N TRP A 86 -9.42 4.48 -7.63
CA TRP A 86 -9.45 3.25 -8.42
C TRP A 86 -9.46 1.98 -7.55
N TYR A 87 -8.67 1.93 -6.47
CA TYR A 87 -8.73 0.80 -5.51
C TYR A 87 -10.13 0.64 -4.95
N LEU A 88 -10.77 1.74 -4.57
CA LEU A 88 -12.06 1.72 -3.90
C LEU A 88 -13.24 1.42 -4.84
N THR A 89 -13.13 1.76 -6.13
CA THR A 89 -14.28 1.76 -7.04
C THR A 89 -14.18 0.79 -8.21
N SER A 90 -12.97 0.37 -8.61
CA SER A 90 -12.82 -0.53 -9.74
C SER A 90 -13.30 -1.95 -9.41
N PRO A 91 -13.80 -2.71 -10.40
CA PRO A 91 -14.15 -4.12 -10.19
C PRO A 91 -13.00 -4.96 -9.64
N PHE A 92 -11.76 -4.69 -10.05
CA PHE A 92 -10.58 -5.38 -9.54
C PHE A 92 -10.30 -5.02 -8.08
N GLY A 93 -10.33 -3.73 -7.74
CA GLY A 93 -10.13 -3.27 -6.37
C GLY A 93 -11.18 -3.82 -5.41
N VAL A 94 -12.45 -3.75 -5.78
CA VAL A 94 -13.55 -4.28 -4.97
C VAL A 94 -13.40 -5.80 -4.77
N THR A 95 -13.05 -6.54 -5.82
CA THR A 95 -12.85 -7.99 -5.73
C THR A 95 -11.68 -8.35 -4.83
N GLU A 96 -10.53 -7.70 -4.99
CA GLU A 96 -9.35 -7.93 -4.17
C GLU A 96 -9.58 -7.54 -2.72
N GLY A 97 -10.24 -6.42 -2.47
CA GLY A 97 -10.64 -5.99 -1.14
C GLY A 97 -11.56 -6.97 -0.42
N ASN A 98 -12.28 -7.84 -1.16
CA ASN A 98 -13.11 -8.90 -0.61
C ASN A 98 -12.37 -10.24 -0.46
N ALA A 99 -11.12 -10.36 -0.88
CA ALA A 99 -10.35 -11.57 -0.70
C ALA A 99 -10.16 -11.88 0.80
N GLY A 100 -10.44 -13.12 1.18
CA GLY A 100 -10.40 -13.56 2.57
C GLY A 100 -9.07 -14.24 2.97
N ASN A 101 -7.95 -13.81 2.40
CA ASN A 101 -6.60 -14.32 2.63
C ASN A 101 -5.60 -13.14 2.60
N ASN A 102 -4.29 -13.44 2.51
CA ASN A 102 -3.24 -12.43 2.43
C ASN A 102 -3.49 -11.32 1.40
N HIS A 103 -4.12 -11.63 0.28
CA HIS A 103 -4.48 -10.65 -0.76
C HIS A 103 -5.33 -9.52 -0.20
N GLY A 104 -6.42 -9.86 0.48
CA GLY A 104 -7.28 -8.84 1.10
C GLY A 104 -6.59 -8.07 2.23
N THR A 105 -5.71 -8.72 3.00
CA THR A 105 -4.92 -8.05 4.04
C THR A 105 -3.96 -7.01 3.42
N HIS A 106 -3.24 -7.37 2.37
CA HIS A 106 -2.34 -6.45 1.67
C HIS A 106 -3.09 -5.36 0.90
N TYR A 107 -4.29 -5.64 0.40
CA TYR A 107 -5.16 -4.61 -0.14
C TYR A 107 -5.48 -3.53 0.90
N ASP A 108 -5.91 -3.93 2.10
CA ASP A 108 -6.23 -3.00 3.18
C ASP A 108 -5.00 -2.16 3.60
N VAL A 109 -3.81 -2.78 3.66
CA VAL A 109 -2.55 -2.05 3.93
C VAL A 109 -2.30 -0.96 2.88
N GLN A 110 -2.50 -1.28 1.61
CA GLN A 110 -2.28 -0.33 0.51
C GLN A 110 -3.29 0.81 0.56
N VAL A 111 -4.57 0.50 0.75
CA VAL A 111 -5.63 1.50 0.87
C VAL A 111 -5.39 2.42 2.07
N MET A 112 -5.02 1.86 3.24
CA MET A 112 -4.73 2.68 4.42
C MET A 112 -3.54 3.61 4.23
N ARG A 113 -2.45 3.14 3.63
CA ARG A 113 -1.28 3.98 3.35
C ARG A 113 -1.62 5.14 2.43
N LEU A 114 -2.32 4.86 1.33
CA LEU A 114 -2.78 5.91 0.41
C LEU A 114 -3.73 6.89 1.10
N ALA A 115 -4.68 6.39 1.89
CA ALA A 115 -5.63 7.22 2.60
C ALA A 115 -4.94 8.14 3.63
N LEU A 116 -4.00 7.62 4.41
CA LEU A 116 -3.21 8.41 5.36
C LEU A 116 -2.33 9.45 4.66
N MET A 117 -1.69 9.09 3.56
CA MET A 117 -0.88 10.00 2.74
C MET A 117 -1.72 11.18 2.19
N LEU A 118 -2.98 10.91 1.86
CA LEU A 118 -3.93 11.87 1.30
C LEU A 118 -4.79 12.60 2.34
N ASP A 119 -4.52 12.38 3.63
CA ASP A 119 -5.32 12.87 4.77
C ASP A 119 -6.80 12.43 4.72
N ARG A 120 -7.08 11.28 4.09
CA ARG A 120 -8.40 10.64 4.07
C ARG A 120 -8.59 9.79 5.33
N GLN A 121 -8.66 10.46 6.48
CA GLN A 121 -8.80 9.83 7.81
C GLN A 121 -10.07 8.98 7.93
N ASP A 122 -11.13 9.38 7.27
CA ASP A 122 -12.40 8.65 7.17
C ASP A 122 -12.22 7.25 6.57
N VAL A 123 -11.56 7.19 5.40
CA VAL A 123 -11.27 5.93 4.69
C VAL A 123 -10.34 5.04 5.52
N ALA A 124 -9.26 5.62 6.05
CA ALA A 124 -8.30 4.86 6.86
C ALA A 124 -8.95 4.25 8.11
N ARG A 125 -9.78 5.03 8.82
CA ARG A 125 -10.53 4.54 9.99
C ARG A 125 -11.52 3.43 9.61
N GLN A 126 -12.24 3.61 8.51
CA GLN A 126 -13.19 2.59 8.03
C GLN A 126 -12.49 1.27 7.73
N VAL A 127 -11.33 1.30 7.06
CA VAL A 127 -10.55 0.09 6.79
C VAL A 127 -10.09 -0.56 8.08
N ALA A 128 -9.56 0.21 9.04
CA ALA A 128 -9.12 -0.30 10.33
C ALA A 128 -10.26 -0.98 11.12
N GLU A 129 -11.42 -0.35 11.20
CA GLU A 129 -12.58 -0.96 11.88
C GLU A 129 -13.07 -2.23 11.18
N THR A 130 -13.11 -2.20 9.86
CA THR A 130 -13.53 -3.37 9.06
C THR A 130 -12.54 -4.54 9.19
N ALA A 131 -11.25 -4.25 9.34
CA ALA A 131 -10.20 -5.27 9.47
C ALA A 131 -10.39 -6.18 10.69
N LYS A 132 -11.03 -5.71 11.75
CA LYS A 132 -11.39 -6.52 12.93
C LYS A 132 -12.14 -7.79 12.52
N GLN A 133 -13.18 -7.64 11.73
CA GLN A 133 -14.02 -8.75 11.29
C GLN A 133 -13.50 -9.41 10.02
N LYS A 134 -13.10 -8.61 9.05
CA LYS A 134 -12.79 -9.07 7.70
C LYS A 134 -11.41 -9.73 7.59
N ARG A 135 -10.48 -9.37 8.50
CA ARG A 135 -9.11 -9.89 8.51
C ARG A 135 -8.85 -10.74 9.75
N ILE A 136 -8.92 -10.14 10.93
CA ILE A 136 -8.53 -10.85 12.16
C ILE A 136 -9.50 -11.99 12.44
N ALA A 137 -10.78 -11.70 12.63
CA ALA A 137 -11.78 -12.72 12.95
C ALA A 137 -11.96 -13.78 11.84
N ALA A 138 -11.84 -13.37 10.56
CA ALA A 138 -12.11 -14.27 9.43
C ALA A 138 -10.90 -15.10 8.96
N GLN A 139 -9.67 -14.70 9.29
CA GLN A 139 -8.46 -15.34 8.76
C GLN A 139 -7.63 -16.05 9.82
N ILE A 140 -7.85 -15.77 11.11
CA ILE A 140 -7.12 -16.38 12.22
C ILE A 140 -8.09 -17.29 12.99
N GLU A 141 -7.65 -18.49 13.28
CA GLU A 141 -8.37 -19.43 14.17
C GLU A 141 -8.07 -19.15 15.65
N PRO A 142 -8.88 -19.68 16.61
CA PRO A 142 -8.65 -19.45 18.04
C PRO A 142 -7.27 -19.90 18.55
N ASP A 143 -6.64 -20.84 17.86
CA ASP A 143 -5.28 -21.32 18.17
C ASP A 143 -4.17 -20.56 17.45
N GLY A 144 -4.50 -19.53 16.68
CA GLY A 144 -3.55 -18.69 15.94
C GLY A 144 -3.31 -19.11 14.49
N ARG A 145 -3.78 -20.28 14.07
CA ARG A 145 -3.60 -20.76 12.71
C ARG A 145 -4.26 -19.82 11.69
N GLN A 146 -3.66 -19.78 10.51
CA GLN A 146 -4.17 -19.07 9.33
C GLN A 146 -4.48 -20.10 8.23
N PRO A 147 -5.64 -20.76 8.23
CA PRO A 147 -5.90 -21.98 7.44
C PRO A 147 -5.69 -21.80 5.93
N LYS A 148 -6.06 -20.63 5.39
CA LYS A 148 -5.91 -20.34 3.95
C LYS A 148 -4.44 -20.18 3.53
N GLU A 149 -3.60 -19.72 4.43
CA GLU A 149 -2.16 -19.57 4.19
C GLU A 149 -1.45 -20.90 4.42
N LEU A 150 -1.85 -21.65 5.45
CA LEU A 150 -1.32 -22.98 5.73
C LEU A 150 -1.62 -23.99 4.61
N ALA A 151 -2.69 -23.81 3.86
CA ALA A 151 -3.03 -24.64 2.71
C ALA A 151 -2.15 -24.41 1.47
N ARG A 152 -1.23 -23.44 1.51
CA ARG A 152 -0.35 -23.09 0.38
C ARG A 152 0.88 -23.98 0.37
N ALA A 153 1.46 -24.21 -0.82
CA ALA A 153 2.67 -25.06 -1.01
C ALA A 153 3.87 -24.57 -0.17
N THR A 154 4.01 -23.25 0.01
CA THR A 154 5.01 -22.63 0.89
C THR A 154 4.32 -21.98 2.08
N SER A 155 3.64 -22.79 2.89
CA SER A 155 2.72 -22.34 3.95
C SER A 155 3.35 -21.37 4.95
N PHE A 156 4.59 -21.63 5.39
CA PHE A 156 5.32 -20.73 6.28
C PHE A 156 5.50 -19.33 5.67
N SER A 157 5.92 -19.26 4.42
CA SER A 157 6.10 -17.96 3.73
C SER A 157 4.79 -17.20 3.59
N TYR A 158 3.69 -17.89 3.25
CA TYR A 158 2.38 -17.25 3.11
C TYR A 158 1.82 -16.80 4.46
N SER A 159 1.92 -17.64 5.51
CA SER A 159 1.49 -17.26 6.86
C SER A 159 2.26 -16.06 7.38
N THR A 160 3.59 -16.05 7.22
CA THR A 160 4.45 -14.92 7.59
C THR A 160 4.12 -13.66 6.77
N MET A 161 3.86 -13.81 5.47
CA MET A 161 3.47 -12.68 4.61
C MET A 161 2.16 -12.06 5.06
N ASN A 162 1.15 -12.87 5.33
CA ASN A 162 -0.14 -12.37 5.81
C ASN A 162 -0.02 -11.72 7.19
N LEU A 163 0.73 -12.34 8.11
CA LEU A 163 0.99 -11.80 9.44
C LEU A 163 1.72 -10.45 9.37
N ARG A 164 2.70 -10.30 8.46
CA ARG A 164 3.34 -9.01 8.19
C ARG A 164 2.32 -7.96 7.73
N GLY A 165 1.38 -8.34 6.86
CA GLY A 165 0.28 -7.47 6.46
C GLY A 165 -0.57 -7.04 7.64
N MET A 166 -0.98 -7.97 8.50
CA MET A 166 -1.80 -7.69 9.70
C MET A 166 -1.09 -6.79 10.70
N THR A 167 0.19 -7.03 10.98
CA THR A 167 0.99 -6.19 11.89
C THR A 167 1.22 -4.78 11.33
N THR A 168 1.43 -4.67 10.03
CA THR A 168 1.49 -3.36 9.34
C THR A 168 0.17 -2.62 9.46
N LEU A 169 -0.95 -3.33 9.26
CA LEU A 169 -2.29 -2.77 9.38
C LEU A 169 -2.56 -2.27 10.79
N ALA A 170 -2.14 -3.03 11.82
CA ALA A 170 -2.27 -2.63 13.21
C ALA A 170 -1.51 -1.33 13.51
N ASN A 171 -0.26 -1.21 13.06
CA ASN A 171 0.53 0.02 13.22
C ASN A 171 -0.09 1.23 12.48
N LEU A 172 -0.69 1.00 11.32
CA LEU A 172 -1.39 2.07 10.58
C LEU A 172 -2.69 2.47 11.29
N ALA A 173 -3.41 1.52 11.87
CA ALA A 173 -4.68 1.74 12.55
C ALA A 173 -4.53 2.63 13.80
N GLU A 174 -3.40 2.57 14.50
CA GLU A 174 -3.09 3.48 15.61
C GLU A 174 -3.13 4.95 15.20
N LYS A 175 -2.73 5.27 13.96
CA LYS A 175 -2.75 6.65 13.43
C LYS A 175 -4.16 7.24 13.29
N VAL A 176 -5.16 6.39 13.27
CA VAL A 176 -6.59 6.78 13.23
C VAL A 176 -7.35 6.41 14.51
N GLY A 177 -6.62 6.07 15.58
CA GLY A 177 -7.19 5.78 16.89
C GLY A 177 -7.92 4.45 16.98
N VAL A 178 -7.56 3.47 16.15
CA VAL A 178 -8.10 2.11 16.20
C VAL A 178 -7.01 1.15 16.67
N ASP A 179 -7.24 0.46 17.77
CA ASP A 179 -6.28 -0.51 18.32
C ASP A 179 -6.62 -1.93 17.82
N LEU A 180 -5.88 -2.39 16.82
CA LEU A 180 -5.96 -3.76 16.33
C LEU A 180 -5.04 -4.73 17.08
N TRP A 181 -4.06 -4.20 17.84
CA TRP A 181 -3.18 -5.02 18.67
C TRP A 181 -3.89 -5.62 19.87
N GLN A 182 -4.83 -4.87 20.45
CA GLN A 182 -5.63 -5.33 21.60
C GLN A 182 -6.94 -6.01 21.15
N TYR A 183 -7.27 -5.94 19.85
CA TYR A 183 -8.49 -6.57 19.36
C TYR A 183 -8.40 -8.09 19.45
N GLU A 184 -9.38 -8.68 20.13
CA GLU A 184 -9.58 -10.12 20.25
C GLU A 184 -11.07 -10.44 20.11
N THR A 185 -11.37 -11.51 19.41
CA THR A 185 -12.75 -12.04 19.34
C THR A 185 -13.11 -12.78 20.63
N THR A 186 -14.40 -13.05 20.84
CA THR A 186 -14.88 -13.79 22.01
C THR A 186 -14.31 -15.22 22.12
N ASP A 187 -13.88 -15.80 20.98
CA ASP A 187 -13.25 -17.12 20.91
C ASP A 187 -11.71 -17.04 20.84
N GLY A 188 -11.09 -15.87 21.08
CA GLY A 188 -9.66 -15.70 21.27
C GLY A 188 -8.84 -15.46 20.00
N ARG A 189 -9.46 -15.13 18.86
CA ARG A 189 -8.74 -14.81 17.62
C ARG A 189 -8.14 -13.43 17.71
N SER A 190 -6.85 -13.31 17.50
CA SER A 190 -6.13 -12.03 17.55
C SER A 190 -4.83 -12.09 16.74
N ILE A 191 -4.26 -10.93 16.40
CA ILE A 191 -2.94 -10.86 15.77
C ILE A 191 -1.88 -11.49 16.67
N ARG A 192 -1.98 -11.27 17.99
CA ARG A 192 -1.05 -11.87 18.97
C ARG A 192 -1.07 -13.40 18.93
N LYS A 193 -2.26 -14.00 18.87
CA LYS A 193 -2.40 -15.45 18.71
C LYS A 193 -1.71 -15.98 17.47
N ALA A 194 -1.80 -15.25 16.35
CA ALA A 194 -1.12 -15.65 15.13
C ALA A 194 0.40 -15.44 15.14
N ILE A 195 0.92 -14.58 16.04
CA ILE A 195 2.35 -14.42 16.28
C ILE A 195 2.89 -15.58 17.13
N ASP A 196 2.11 -16.04 18.09
CA ASP A 196 2.50 -17.08 19.04
C ASP A 196 2.42 -18.49 18.43
N PHE A 197 1.68 -18.65 17.29
CA PHE A 197 1.56 -19.92 16.56
C PHE A 197 2.81 -20.19 15.72
#